data_3b8f9e9a9c1d1a6a4c75948040a40ec5
#
_entry.id   3b8f9e9a9c1d1a6a4c75948040a40ec5
#
_cell.length_a   1.000
_cell.length_b   1.000
_cell.length_c   1.000
_cell.angle_alpha   90.00
_cell.angle_beta   90.00
_cell.angle_gamma   90.00
#
_symmetry.space_group_name_H-M   'P 1'
#
loop_
_entity.id
_entity.type
_entity.pdbx_description
1 polymer ?
#
loop_
_entity_poly.entity_id
_entity_poly.type
_entity_poly.pdbx_seq_one_letter_code
_entity_poly.pdbx_strand_id
1 'polypeptide(L)'
;DGDGYDEVITAKNFEVLILDGKTGNVKKRAKTPLSTMEEDGTIIGVPDGEYAFDRINPDGMRICNFRGLDKPRDILIKDRYCRVYALNDNLEVMWHFQSDKNTGHFPFAIDINGDGYDELLVGYNMLDCNGKKMWTMPFKVDHIDEIVPGRFETGPNKGKKFFACVAGTQGFILCDFEGNILKQDGIGHAQRVSLANYCPDKEGYEMAVVNFWGHQGIIYFYDSEGNDMWEMENELNGNLLTPVNWTGDGQDFILLNADVKRGGMIDGNGIQVVKFPDDG
;
A
#
# COMPACT_ATOMS: atom_id res chain seq x y z
N ASP A 1 20.77 0.32 -12.47
CA ASP A 1 21.72 0.84 -13.48
C ASP A 1 21.73 0.01 -14.78
N GLY A 2 21.02 -1.09 -14.81
CA GLY A 2 20.86 -1.93 -16.00
C GLY A 2 21.92 -3.01 -16.18
N ASP A 3 22.63 -3.36 -15.12
CA ASP A 3 23.64 -4.43 -15.13
C ASP A 3 23.04 -5.85 -14.98
N GLY A 4 21.71 -5.95 -14.85
CA GLY A 4 20.96 -7.20 -14.70
C GLY A 4 20.70 -7.62 -13.26
N TYR A 5 21.08 -6.80 -12.29
CA TYR A 5 20.78 -6.97 -10.87
C TYR A 5 19.98 -5.74 -10.38
N ASP A 6 18.86 -6.00 -9.73
CA ASP A 6 18.05 -4.91 -9.18
C ASP A 6 18.72 -4.30 -7.95
N GLU A 7 18.81 -2.96 -7.91
CA GLU A 7 19.26 -2.23 -6.75
C GLU A 7 18.27 -2.39 -5.59
N VAL A 8 18.80 -2.36 -4.37
CA VAL A 8 17.99 -2.30 -3.14
C VAL A 8 17.96 -0.87 -2.63
N ILE A 9 16.77 -0.31 -2.46
CA ILE A 9 16.59 1.01 -1.85
C ILE A 9 16.15 0.81 -0.40
N THR A 10 16.83 1.46 0.51
CA THR A 10 16.55 1.39 1.94
C THR A 10 16.84 2.71 2.64
N ALA A 11 16.37 2.84 3.88
CA ALA A 11 16.67 3.99 4.73
C ALA A 11 17.27 3.53 6.07
N LYS A 12 18.29 4.26 6.53
CA LYS A 12 18.93 4.00 7.82
C LYS A 12 19.56 5.28 8.35
N ASN A 13 19.37 5.58 9.63
CA ASN A 13 20.00 6.72 10.31
C ASN A 13 19.74 8.07 9.59
N PHE A 14 18.51 8.28 9.14
CA PHE A 14 18.09 9.45 8.35
C PHE A 14 18.89 9.64 7.05
N GLU A 15 19.27 8.54 6.42
CA GLU A 15 19.82 8.50 5.08
C GLU A 15 19.00 7.56 4.21
N VAL A 16 18.77 7.94 2.96
CA VAL A 16 18.33 7.04 1.90
C VAL A 16 19.57 6.45 1.24
N LEU A 17 19.57 5.15 1.06
CA LEU A 17 20.68 4.38 0.49
C LEU A 17 20.20 3.62 -0.75
N ILE A 18 21.00 3.65 -1.81
CA ILE A 18 20.87 2.74 -2.95
C ILE A 18 22.03 1.76 -2.86
N LEU A 19 21.70 0.47 -2.72
CA LEU A 19 22.67 -0.61 -2.62
C LEU A 19 22.74 -1.35 -3.95
N ASP A 20 23.94 -1.76 -4.33
CA ASP A 20 24.18 -2.66 -5.45
C ASP A 20 23.55 -4.03 -5.16
N GLY A 21 22.67 -4.49 -6.05
CA GLY A 21 21.89 -5.71 -5.85
C GLY A 21 22.73 -7.00 -5.85
N LYS A 22 23.90 -6.96 -6.47
CA LYS A 22 24.82 -8.10 -6.53
C LYS A 22 25.71 -8.21 -5.31
N THR A 23 26.22 -7.08 -4.80
CA THR A 23 27.26 -7.04 -3.77
C THR A 23 26.77 -6.53 -2.43
N GLY A 24 25.62 -5.86 -2.39
CA GLY A 24 25.12 -5.17 -1.21
C GLY A 24 25.88 -3.87 -0.84
N ASN A 25 26.86 -3.46 -1.65
CA ASN A 25 27.62 -2.25 -1.39
C ASN A 25 26.78 -1.00 -1.64
N VAL A 26 27.03 0.06 -0.85
CA VAL A 26 26.36 1.34 -1.04
C VAL A 26 26.87 2.01 -2.32
N LYS A 27 25.97 2.21 -3.29
CA LYS A 27 26.23 2.94 -4.55
C LYS A 27 25.98 4.44 -4.39
N LYS A 28 24.88 4.81 -3.74
CA LYS A 28 24.49 6.21 -3.49
C LYS A 28 23.94 6.35 -2.07
N ARG A 29 24.15 7.52 -1.49
CA ARG A 29 23.51 7.91 -0.22
C ARG A 29 23.23 9.40 -0.18
N ALA A 30 22.13 9.77 0.47
CA ALA A 30 21.79 11.15 0.79
C ALA A 30 21.08 11.22 2.13
N LYS A 31 21.23 12.32 2.85
CA LYS A 31 20.40 12.60 4.03
C LYS A 31 18.95 12.77 3.61
N THR A 32 18.03 12.26 4.43
CA THR A 32 16.60 12.54 4.22
C THR A 32 16.34 14.04 4.38
N PRO A 33 15.29 14.58 3.71
CA PRO A 33 14.93 15.98 3.80
C PRO A 33 14.71 16.44 5.25
N LEU A 34 14.96 17.72 5.52
CA LEU A 34 14.65 18.33 6.79
C LEU A 34 13.14 18.41 7.00
N SER A 35 12.73 18.27 8.23
CA SER A 35 11.37 18.53 8.67
C SER A 35 11.07 20.03 8.60
N THR A 36 9.88 20.40 8.14
CA THR A 36 9.41 21.78 8.25
C THR A 36 8.99 22.05 9.69
N MET A 37 9.41 23.16 10.24
CA MET A 37 9.12 23.55 11.63
C MET A 37 8.44 24.92 11.68
N GLU A 38 7.56 25.11 12.66
CA GLU A 38 7.08 26.43 13.08
C GLU A 38 8.16 27.19 13.81
N GLU A 39 7.94 28.49 14.08
CA GLU A 39 8.92 29.36 14.76
C GLU A 39 9.24 28.89 16.21
N ASP A 40 8.31 28.20 16.87
CA ASP A 40 8.48 27.65 18.21
C ASP A 40 9.20 26.28 18.24
N GLY A 41 9.61 25.76 17.08
CA GLY A 41 10.25 24.45 16.92
C GLY A 41 9.31 23.28 16.78
N THR A 42 7.99 23.49 16.74
CA THR A 42 7.01 22.43 16.48
C THR A 42 7.19 21.91 15.05
N ILE A 43 7.31 20.59 14.89
CA ILE A 43 7.43 19.96 13.56
C ILE A 43 6.05 19.89 12.93
N ILE A 44 5.91 20.55 11.77
CA ILE A 44 4.64 20.60 11.04
C ILE A 44 4.25 19.19 10.56
N GLY A 45 3.02 18.79 10.85
CA GLY A 45 2.42 17.54 10.38
C GLY A 45 2.81 16.31 11.18
N VAL A 46 3.36 16.48 12.37
CA VAL A 46 3.59 15.40 13.34
C VAL A 46 2.78 15.72 14.59
N PRO A 47 1.96 14.79 15.10
CA PRO A 47 1.23 14.98 16.35
C PRO A 47 2.17 15.22 17.54
N ASP A 48 1.72 16.02 18.49
CA ASP A 48 2.46 16.30 19.72
C ASP A 48 2.80 15.01 20.47
N GLY A 49 4.06 14.89 20.91
CA GLY A 49 4.55 13.73 21.67
C GLY A 49 4.86 12.49 20.83
N GLU A 50 4.64 12.54 19.53
CA GLU A 50 5.01 11.49 18.60
C GLU A 50 6.40 11.76 17.99
N TYR A 51 6.98 10.77 17.31
CA TYR A 51 8.31 10.72 16.69
C TYR A 51 8.71 11.97 15.90
N ALA A 52 8.93 13.08 16.60
CA ALA A 52 9.33 14.35 16.03
C ALA A 52 10.86 14.37 15.83
N PHE A 53 11.29 14.23 14.58
CA PHE A 53 12.70 14.28 14.21
C PHE A 53 12.97 15.50 13.31
N ASP A 54 14.16 16.04 13.39
CA ASP A 54 14.62 17.15 12.53
C ASP A 54 14.63 16.78 11.04
N ARG A 55 14.56 15.51 10.74
CA ARG A 55 14.53 14.94 9.37
C ARG A 55 13.42 13.94 9.21
N ILE A 56 13.01 13.75 7.95
CA ILE A 56 12.07 12.69 7.61
C ILE A 56 12.65 11.33 7.99
N ASN A 57 11.88 10.58 8.78
CA ASN A 57 12.13 9.16 9.04
C ASN A 57 11.19 8.35 8.14
N PRO A 58 11.69 7.74 7.06
CA PRO A 58 10.83 7.05 6.10
C PRO A 58 10.10 5.87 6.72
N ASP A 59 8.77 5.88 6.63
CA ASP A 59 7.87 4.79 6.98
C ASP A 59 7.48 3.98 5.74
N GLY A 60 7.30 4.66 4.61
CA GLY A 60 7.03 4.05 3.32
C GLY A 60 7.98 4.54 2.23
N MET A 61 8.39 3.61 1.37
CA MET A 61 9.23 3.89 0.20
C MET A 61 8.69 3.13 -1.01
N ARG A 62 8.69 3.77 -2.20
CA ARG A 62 8.26 3.17 -3.48
C ARG A 62 9.17 3.60 -4.62
N ILE A 63 9.34 2.72 -5.59
CA ILE A 63 9.89 3.07 -6.90
C ILE A 63 8.72 3.59 -7.74
N CYS A 64 8.94 4.72 -8.41
CA CYS A 64 7.93 5.43 -9.18
C CYS A 64 8.51 5.91 -10.51
N ASN A 65 7.63 6.30 -11.42
CA ASN A 65 7.98 6.89 -12.72
C ASN A 65 7.38 8.31 -12.87
N PHE A 66 7.69 9.21 -11.95
CA PHE A 66 7.19 10.59 -12.01
C PHE A 66 7.75 11.41 -13.17
N ARG A 67 8.89 10.99 -13.74
CA ARG A 67 9.54 11.68 -14.88
C ARG A 67 9.22 11.07 -16.25
N GLY A 68 8.37 10.02 -16.32
CA GLY A 68 8.03 9.36 -17.58
C GLY A 68 9.23 8.71 -18.27
N LEU A 69 10.11 8.09 -17.51
CA LEU A 69 11.30 7.41 -18.03
C LEU A 69 10.94 6.03 -18.59
N ASP A 70 11.79 5.48 -19.48
CA ASP A 70 11.63 4.13 -20.03
C ASP A 70 11.56 3.04 -18.93
N LYS A 71 12.21 3.29 -17.79
CA LYS A 71 12.15 2.44 -16.59
C LYS A 71 11.96 3.32 -15.36
N PRO A 72 11.07 2.93 -14.43
CA PRO A 72 10.89 3.63 -13.17
C PRO A 72 12.19 3.72 -12.38
N ARG A 73 12.58 4.92 -11.95
CA ARG A 73 13.79 5.19 -11.17
C ARG A 73 13.62 6.29 -10.13
N ASP A 74 12.43 6.88 -10.06
CA ASP A 74 12.14 7.87 -9.03
C ASP A 74 11.80 7.15 -7.73
N ILE A 75 12.06 7.80 -6.62
CA ILE A 75 11.91 7.21 -5.30
C ILE A 75 10.96 8.09 -4.49
N LEU A 76 9.83 7.50 -4.12
CA LEU A 76 8.96 8.08 -3.12
C LEU A 76 9.46 7.72 -1.75
N ILE A 77 9.54 8.71 -0.85
CA ILE A 77 9.69 8.51 0.58
C ILE A 77 8.59 9.27 1.32
N LYS A 78 8.02 8.66 2.35
CA LYS A 78 7.05 9.32 3.23
C LYS A 78 7.29 8.95 4.68
N ASP A 79 6.96 9.85 5.59
CA ASP A 79 6.91 9.53 7.00
C ASP A 79 5.59 8.83 7.36
N ARG A 80 5.44 8.43 8.62
CA ARG A 80 4.23 7.78 9.14
C ARG A 80 2.99 8.68 9.05
N TYR A 81 3.16 10.01 9.02
CA TYR A 81 2.06 10.94 9.21
C TYR A 81 1.61 11.60 7.91
N CYS A 82 2.24 12.70 7.50
CA CYS A 82 1.68 13.49 6.43
C CYS A 82 2.70 14.08 5.45
N ARG A 83 4.00 13.80 5.60
CA ARG A 83 5.06 14.35 4.76
C ARG A 83 5.49 13.37 3.70
N VAL A 84 5.47 13.81 2.46
CA VAL A 84 5.75 12.99 1.26
C VAL A 84 6.77 13.72 0.41
N TYR A 85 7.80 13.02 -0.06
CA TYR A 85 8.85 13.55 -0.93
C TYR A 85 9.08 12.60 -2.10
N ALA A 86 9.22 13.17 -3.31
CA ALA A 86 9.75 12.47 -4.46
C ALA A 86 11.21 12.83 -4.67
N LEU A 87 12.05 11.83 -4.86
CA LEU A 87 13.47 11.95 -5.16
C LEU A 87 13.73 11.37 -6.55
N ASN A 88 14.70 11.94 -7.27
CA ASN A 88 15.23 11.32 -8.46
C ASN A 88 16.22 10.19 -8.11
N ASP A 89 16.74 9.51 -9.11
CA ASP A 89 17.74 8.42 -8.96
C ASP A 89 19.14 8.91 -8.51
N ASN A 90 19.35 10.23 -8.37
CA ASN A 90 20.50 10.82 -7.68
C ASN A 90 20.20 11.17 -6.22
N LEU A 91 19.02 10.84 -5.72
CA LEU A 91 18.53 11.16 -4.38
C LEU A 91 18.31 12.66 -4.13
N GLU A 92 18.10 13.44 -5.20
CA GLU A 92 17.75 14.86 -5.14
C GLU A 92 16.24 15.01 -5.07
N VAL A 93 15.76 15.93 -4.22
CA VAL A 93 14.32 16.20 -4.06
C VAL A 93 13.79 16.86 -5.34
N MET A 94 12.78 16.25 -5.94
CA MET A 94 12.05 16.77 -7.08
C MET A 94 10.89 17.65 -6.63
N TRP A 95 10.08 17.14 -5.72
CA TRP A 95 8.95 17.83 -5.12
C TRP A 95 8.63 17.25 -3.73
N HIS A 96 7.81 17.97 -2.98
CA HIS A 96 7.26 17.49 -1.72
C HIS A 96 5.78 17.86 -1.60
N PHE A 97 5.06 17.06 -0.83
CA PHE A 97 3.67 17.29 -0.49
C PHE A 97 3.48 17.07 1.01
N GLN A 98 2.70 17.94 1.62
CA GLN A 98 2.26 17.78 2.99
C GLN A 98 0.75 17.62 3.01
N SER A 99 0.28 16.48 3.49
CA SER A 99 -1.13 16.21 3.71
C SER A 99 -1.62 16.96 4.95
N ASP A 100 -2.86 17.38 4.93
CA ASP A 100 -3.59 17.90 6.09
C ASP A 100 -4.11 16.78 7.01
N LYS A 101 -3.88 15.51 6.64
CA LYS A 101 -4.31 14.32 7.37
C LYS A 101 -3.24 13.25 7.33
N ASN A 102 -3.32 12.31 8.27
CA ASN A 102 -2.46 11.14 8.27
C ASN A 102 -2.58 10.36 6.97
N THR A 103 -1.44 9.98 6.38
CA THR A 103 -1.37 9.30 5.08
C THR A 103 -1.32 7.77 5.21
N GLY A 104 -1.24 7.22 6.43
CA GLY A 104 -1.09 5.76 6.63
C GLY A 104 0.28 5.25 6.21
N HIS A 105 0.34 3.97 5.78
CA HIS A 105 1.62 3.29 5.61
C HIS A 105 2.02 3.05 4.14
N PHE A 106 1.11 2.56 3.29
CA PHE A 106 1.45 2.07 1.95
C PHE A 106 0.79 2.89 0.84
N PRO A 107 1.43 3.98 0.38
CA PRO A 107 0.99 4.72 -0.80
C PRO A 107 1.14 3.87 -2.06
N PHE A 108 0.40 4.22 -3.11
CA PHE A 108 0.46 3.54 -4.40
C PHE A 108 0.68 4.53 -5.54
N ALA A 109 1.72 4.28 -6.35
CA ALA A 109 2.02 5.05 -7.55
C ALA A 109 1.64 4.23 -8.79
N ILE A 110 0.96 4.85 -9.73
CA ILE A 110 0.46 4.20 -10.95
C ILE A 110 0.11 5.26 -11.99
N ASP A 111 0.40 4.99 -13.26
CA ASP A 111 -0.09 5.77 -14.39
C ASP A 111 -1.61 5.51 -14.58
N ILE A 112 -2.45 6.41 -14.07
CA ILE A 112 -3.91 6.24 -14.14
C ILE A 112 -4.51 6.64 -15.48
N ASN A 113 -3.83 7.52 -16.22
CA ASN A 113 -4.33 8.14 -17.43
C ASN A 113 -3.67 7.63 -18.73
N GLY A 114 -2.56 6.88 -18.63
CA GLY A 114 -1.84 6.28 -19.75
C GLY A 114 -0.85 7.24 -20.44
N ASP A 115 -0.40 8.29 -19.75
CA ASP A 115 0.52 9.29 -20.30
C ASP A 115 2.01 8.95 -20.07
N GLY A 116 2.29 7.86 -19.33
CA GLY A 116 3.63 7.38 -19.04
C GLY A 116 4.25 7.96 -17.77
N TYR A 117 3.50 8.78 -17.02
CA TYR A 117 3.90 9.33 -15.73
C TYR A 117 3.03 8.74 -14.63
N ASP A 118 3.63 8.38 -13.49
CA ASP A 118 2.84 7.89 -12.37
C ASP A 118 2.16 9.04 -11.62
N GLU A 119 0.89 8.87 -11.31
CA GLU A 119 0.19 9.55 -10.24
C GLU A 119 0.41 8.81 -8.92
N LEU A 120 0.13 9.50 -7.80
CA LEU A 120 0.33 8.96 -6.46
C LEU A 120 -0.95 9.06 -5.63
N LEU A 121 -1.51 7.91 -5.25
CA LEU A 121 -2.51 7.86 -4.18
C LEU A 121 -1.81 7.68 -2.83
N VAL A 122 -1.91 8.69 -1.96
CA VAL A 122 -1.30 8.71 -0.63
C VAL A 122 -2.28 9.22 0.42
N GLY A 123 -2.62 8.34 1.37
CA GLY A 123 -3.77 8.57 2.23
C GLY A 123 -5.02 8.79 1.36
N TYR A 124 -5.78 9.83 1.64
CA TYR A 124 -6.98 10.16 0.87
C TYR A 124 -6.72 11.07 -0.34
N ASN A 125 -5.45 11.40 -0.65
CA ASN A 125 -5.11 12.35 -1.69
C ASN A 125 -4.53 11.66 -2.92
N MET A 126 -5.05 12.01 -4.11
CA MET A 126 -4.42 11.72 -5.39
C MET A 126 -3.59 12.93 -5.82
N LEU A 127 -2.33 12.69 -6.12
CA LEU A 127 -1.38 13.69 -6.60
C LEU A 127 -0.97 13.36 -8.04
N ASP A 128 -0.71 14.39 -8.85
CA ASP A 128 -0.08 14.23 -10.16
C ASP A 128 1.42 13.93 -10.03
N CYS A 129 2.09 13.64 -11.13
CA CYS A 129 3.52 13.34 -11.20
C CYS A 129 4.43 14.46 -10.66
N ASN A 130 3.92 15.69 -10.47
CA ASN A 130 4.61 16.83 -9.91
C ASN A 130 4.26 17.09 -8.44
N GLY A 131 3.51 16.20 -7.80
CA GLY A 131 3.08 16.32 -6.41
C GLY A 131 1.92 17.29 -6.19
N LYS A 132 1.23 17.74 -7.26
CA LYS A 132 0.07 18.62 -7.16
C LYS A 132 -1.19 17.77 -6.92
N LYS A 133 -1.99 18.18 -5.95
CA LYS A 133 -3.25 17.50 -5.63
C LYS A 133 -4.25 17.60 -6.78
N MET A 134 -4.72 16.44 -7.26
CA MET A 134 -5.77 16.30 -8.26
C MET A 134 -7.15 16.23 -7.59
N TRP A 135 -7.31 15.34 -6.62
CA TRP A 135 -8.55 15.17 -5.84
C TRP A 135 -8.27 14.59 -4.45
N THR A 136 -9.26 14.61 -3.61
CA THR A 136 -9.21 14.05 -2.25
C THR A 136 -10.52 13.32 -1.96
N MET A 137 -10.43 12.11 -1.40
CA MET A 137 -11.61 11.39 -0.91
C MET A 137 -12.33 12.20 0.18
N PRO A 138 -13.66 12.09 0.32
CA PRO A 138 -14.47 12.96 1.19
C PRO A 138 -14.37 12.62 2.67
N PHE A 139 -13.29 12.01 3.12
CA PHE A 139 -13.07 11.63 4.52
C PHE A 139 -12.27 12.69 5.26
N LYS A 140 -12.62 12.95 6.53
CA LYS A 140 -12.04 14.05 7.31
C LYS A 140 -11.03 13.61 8.35
N VAL A 141 -11.07 12.35 8.73
CA VAL A 141 -10.26 11.81 9.83
C VAL A 141 -9.65 10.49 9.43
N ASP A 142 -8.57 10.11 10.15
CA ASP A 142 -7.89 8.84 10.01
C ASP A 142 -7.02 8.70 8.74
N HIS A 143 -6.65 7.50 8.34
CA HIS A 143 -5.61 7.20 7.35
C HIS A 143 -5.98 5.98 6.51
N ILE A 144 -5.28 5.79 5.40
CA ILE A 144 -5.34 4.56 4.60
C ILE A 144 -4.07 3.75 4.87
N ASP A 145 -4.23 2.49 5.28
CA ASP A 145 -3.10 1.61 5.57
C ASP A 145 -2.54 0.94 4.30
N GLU A 146 -3.40 0.47 3.41
CA GLU A 146 -2.99 -0.17 2.17
C GLU A 146 -3.92 0.17 1.01
N ILE A 147 -3.36 0.17 -0.20
CA ILE A 147 -4.03 0.49 -1.46
C ILE A 147 -3.65 -0.57 -2.49
N VAL A 148 -4.64 -1.18 -3.12
CA VAL A 148 -4.45 -2.12 -4.23
C VAL A 148 -5.31 -1.68 -5.41
N PRO A 149 -4.74 -1.37 -6.58
CA PRO A 149 -5.52 -1.05 -7.76
C PRO A 149 -6.12 -2.31 -8.39
N GLY A 150 -7.28 -2.16 -8.99
CA GLY A 150 -7.96 -3.22 -9.71
C GLY A 150 -8.82 -2.71 -10.84
N ARG A 151 -9.48 -3.64 -11.51
CA ARG A 151 -10.49 -3.38 -12.53
C ARG A 151 -11.64 -4.37 -12.35
N PHE A 152 -12.86 -3.88 -12.44
CA PHE A 152 -14.02 -4.76 -12.46
C PHE A 152 -14.06 -5.58 -13.75
N GLU A 153 -14.05 -6.90 -13.64
CA GLU A 153 -14.11 -7.81 -14.78
C GLU A 153 -15.57 -8.22 -15.12
N THR A 154 -16.48 -8.02 -14.17
CA THR A 154 -17.89 -8.44 -14.25
C THR A 154 -18.83 -7.31 -13.83
N GLY A 155 -20.12 -7.55 -13.90
CA GLY A 155 -21.17 -6.70 -13.35
C GLY A 155 -21.37 -5.35 -14.03
N PRO A 156 -22.13 -4.45 -13.37
CA PRO A 156 -22.50 -3.14 -13.93
C PRO A 156 -21.32 -2.17 -14.06
N ASN A 157 -20.23 -2.42 -13.34
CA ASN A 157 -19.02 -1.63 -13.39
C ASN A 157 -17.92 -2.25 -14.27
N LYS A 158 -18.22 -3.29 -15.05
CA LYS A 158 -17.22 -3.98 -15.89
C LYS A 158 -16.35 -3.00 -16.69
N GLY A 159 -15.03 -3.19 -16.59
CA GLY A 159 -14.01 -2.36 -17.25
C GLY A 159 -13.61 -1.10 -16.47
N LYS A 160 -14.38 -0.65 -15.46
CA LYS A 160 -14.02 0.48 -14.61
C LYS A 160 -12.85 0.09 -13.72
N LYS A 161 -11.84 0.96 -13.66
CA LYS A 161 -10.71 0.82 -12.75
C LYS A 161 -11.08 1.35 -11.36
N PHE A 162 -10.49 0.78 -10.32
CA PHE A 162 -10.71 1.18 -8.92
C PHE A 162 -9.44 1.05 -8.08
N PHE A 163 -9.47 1.68 -6.93
CA PHE A 163 -8.57 1.37 -5.81
C PHE A 163 -9.38 0.68 -4.72
N ALA A 164 -8.90 -0.49 -4.28
CA ALA A 164 -9.31 -1.13 -3.05
C ALA A 164 -8.43 -0.58 -1.92
N CYS A 165 -9.02 0.13 -0.98
CA CYS A 165 -8.33 0.80 0.10
C CYS A 165 -8.81 0.26 1.44
N VAL A 166 -7.90 0.15 2.40
CA VAL A 166 -8.21 -0.18 3.78
C VAL A 166 -7.80 0.96 4.69
N ALA A 167 -8.67 1.32 5.59
CA ALA A 167 -8.53 2.53 6.41
C ALA A 167 -8.94 2.26 7.86
N GLY A 168 -8.46 3.10 8.75
CA GLY A 168 -8.73 2.98 10.18
C GLY A 168 -10.23 2.98 10.49
N THR A 169 -10.82 4.16 10.52
CA THR A 169 -12.25 4.31 10.89
C THR A 169 -13.20 3.98 9.74
N GLN A 170 -12.80 4.21 8.50
CA GLN A 170 -13.63 4.01 7.32
C GLN A 170 -13.77 2.54 6.92
N GLY A 171 -12.86 1.68 7.38
CA GLY A 171 -12.87 0.26 7.06
C GLY A 171 -12.41 -0.02 5.63
N PHE A 172 -13.19 -0.75 4.85
CA PHE A 172 -12.92 -1.06 3.46
C PHE A 172 -13.59 -0.07 2.52
N ILE A 173 -12.85 0.41 1.53
CA ILE A 173 -13.30 1.41 0.57
C ILE A 173 -12.94 0.96 -0.85
N LEU A 174 -13.92 0.98 -1.76
CA LEU A 174 -13.66 0.98 -3.19
C LEU A 174 -13.91 2.39 -3.72
N CYS A 175 -12.94 2.97 -4.40
CA CYS A 175 -13.11 4.22 -5.13
C CYS A 175 -12.61 4.09 -6.57
N ASP A 176 -13.22 4.80 -7.51
CA ASP A 176 -12.72 4.84 -8.88
C ASP A 176 -11.47 5.76 -8.99
N PHE A 177 -10.87 5.77 -10.17
CA PHE A 177 -9.66 6.58 -10.41
C PHE A 177 -9.93 8.08 -10.43
N GLU A 178 -11.20 8.49 -10.48
CA GLU A 178 -11.66 9.88 -10.35
C GLU A 178 -11.93 10.29 -8.90
N GLY A 179 -11.83 9.34 -7.92
CA GLY A 179 -12.03 9.58 -6.50
C GLY A 179 -13.48 9.44 -6.02
N ASN A 180 -14.39 8.93 -6.86
CA ASN A 180 -15.76 8.65 -6.44
C ASN A 180 -15.80 7.36 -5.60
N ILE A 181 -16.46 7.41 -4.46
CA ILE A 181 -16.63 6.25 -3.59
C ILE A 181 -17.70 5.34 -4.20
N LEU A 182 -17.29 4.12 -4.55
CA LEU A 182 -18.17 3.09 -5.12
C LEU A 182 -18.77 2.20 -4.04
N LYS A 183 -17.99 1.91 -2.99
CA LYS A 183 -18.41 1.13 -1.82
C LYS A 183 -17.62 1.60 -0.59
N GLN A 184 -18.28 1.52 0.56
CA GLN A 184 -17.63 1.65 1.86
C GLN A 184 -18.27 0.70 2.85
N ASP A 185 -17.47 -0.12 3.51
CA ASP A 185 -17.89 -1.02 4.58
C ASP A 185 -17.16 -0.68 5.88
N GLY A 186 -17.92 -0.29 6.90
CA GLY A 186 -17.43 0.06 8.22
C GLY A 186 -17.07 -1.17 9.05
N ILE A 187 -16.08 -1.93 8.64
CA ILE A 187 -15.63 -3.19 9.27
C ILE A 187 -14.62 -2.99 10.41
N GLY A 188 -14.50 -1.78 10.93
CA GLY A 188 -13.48 -1.41 11.90
C GLY A 188 -12.16 -1.04 11.23
N HIS A 189 -11.06 -1.06 11.99
CA HIS A 189 -9.73 -0.72 11.46
C HIS A 189 -9.25 -1.80 10.50
N ALA A 190 -9.51 -1.63 9.22
CA ALA A 190 -9.02 -2.50 8.17
C ALA A 190 -7.54 -2.23 7.90
N GLN A 191 -6.72 -3.28 7.85
CA GLN A 191 -5.26 -3.18 7.86
C GLN A 191 -4.62 -3.65 6.55
N ARG A 192 -5.16 -4.68 5.92
CA ARG A 192 -4.65 -5.26 4.69
C ARG A 192 -5.77 -5.57 3.72
N VAL A 193 -5.46 -5.43 2.44
CA VAL A 193 -6.31 -5.86 1.33
C VAL A 193 -5.47 -6.58 0.29
N SER A 194 -6.03 -7.61 -0.32
CA SER A 194 -5.46 -8.29 -1.48
C SER A 194 -6.51 -8.53 -2.55
N LEU A 195 -6.07 -8.58 -3.79
CA LEU A 195 -6.88 -8.80 -4.98
C LEU A 195 -6.20 -9.88 -5.82
N ALA A 196 -6.85 -11.03 -6.03
CA ALA A 196 -6.30 -12.14 -6.80
C ALA A 196 -7.38 -13.14 -7.24
N ASN A 197 -6.99 -14.15 -8.03
CA ASN A 197 -7.87 -15.22 -8.51
C ASN A 197 -8.01 -16.32 -7.43
N TYR A 198 -8.74 -16.03 -6.38
CA TYR A 198 -8.95 -16.99 -5.29
C TYR A 198 -9.99 -18.05 -5.61
N CYS A 199 -10.96 -17.74 -6.48
CA CYS A 199 -12.05 -18.61 -6.89
C CYS A 199 -12.01 -18.81 -8.42
N PRO A 200 -11.17 -19.72 -8.95
CA PRO A 200 -10.94 -19.86 -10.39
C PRO A 200 -12.17 -20.34 -11.19
N ASP A 201 -13.21 -20.78 -10.51
CA ASP A 201 -14.52 -21.10 -11.06
C ASP A 201 -15.44 -19.88 -11.27
N LYS A 202 -15.01 -18.70 -10.80
CA LYS A 202 -15.70 -17.41 -10.97
C LYS A 202 -14.95 -16.51 -11.94
N GLU A 203 -15.68 -15.61 -12.58
CA GLU A 203 -15.07 -14.59 -13.45
C GLU A 203 -14.61 -13.40 -12.61
N GLY A 204 -13.36 -12.98 -12.82
CA GLY A 204 -12.73 -11.82 -12.16
C GLY A 204 -11.84 -12.18 -10.98
N TYR A 205 -11.42 -11.18 -10.24
CA TYR A 205 -10.58 -11.35 -9.06
C TYR A 205 -11.36 -10.98 -7.80
N GLU A 206 -11.25 -11.82 -6.79
CA GLU A 206 -11.85 -11.59 -5.50
C GLU A 206 -10.94 -10.70 -4.63
N MET A 207 -11.54 -10.09 -3.62
CA MET A 207 -10.83 -9.26 -2.65
C MET A 207 -10.93 -9.87 -1.24
N ALA A 208 -9.79 -9.97 -0.58
CA ALA A 208 -9.73 -10.32 0.84
C ALA A 208 -9.27 -9.10 1.64
N VAL A 209 -9.96 -8.81 2.72
CA VAL A 209 -9.67 -7.69 3.62
C VAL A 209 -9.59 -8.20 5.05
N VAL A 210 -8.64 -7.72 5.85
CA VAL A 210 -8.59 -8.04 7.28
C VAL A 210 -8.62 -6.78 8.13
N ASN A 211 -9.46 -6.78 9.17
CA ASN A 211 -9.36 -5.81 10.25
C ASN A 211 -8.46 -6.34 11.36
N PHE A 212 -7.72 -5.47 12.03
CA PHE A 212 -6.72 -5.91 13.03
C PHE A 212 -6.75 -5.12 14.33
N TRP A 213 -6.63 -3.80 14.29
CA TRP A 213 -6.55 -2.98 15.49
C TRP A 213 -7.91 -2.88 16.19
N GLY A 214 -7.94 -3.33 17.45
CA GLY A 214 -9.17 -3.37 18.25
C GLY A 214 -10.11 -4.53 17.89
N HIS A 215 -9.72 -5.40 16.97
CA HIS A 215 -10.45 -6.59 16.51
C HIS A 215 -9.51 -7.80 16.46
N GLN A 216 -10.07 -9.00 16.31
CA GLN A 216 -9.29 -10.24 16.35
C GLN A 216 -8.72 -10.67 14.98
N GLY A 217 -8.77 -9.82 13.98
CA GLY A 217 -8.31 -10.15 12.62
C GLY A 217 -9.38 -10.91 11.84
N ILE A 218 -10.60 -10.37 11.79
CA ILE A 218 -11.67 -10.90 10.95
C ILE A 218 -11.32 -10.70 9.49
N ILE A 219 -11.40 -11.75 8.70
CA ILE A 219 -11.24 -11.71 7.26
C ILE A 219 -12.62 -11.53 6.64
N TYR A 220 -12.74 -10.51 5.80
CA TYR A 220 -13.89 -10.24 4.95
C TYR A 220 -13.52 -10.56 3.52
N PHE A 221 -14.37 -11.30 2.84
CA PHE A 221 -14.11 -11.75 1.49
C PHE A 221 -15.21 -11.28 0.55
N TYR A 222 -14.80 -10.66 -0.55
CA TYR A 222 -15.66 -10.01 -1.52
C TYR A 222 -15.45 -10.62 -2.90
N ASP A 223 -16.53 -10.69 -3.69
CA ASP A 223 -16.44 -11.10 -5.08
C ASP A 223 -15.79 -10.00 -5.97
N SER A 224 -15.65 -10.30 -7.26
CA SER A 224 -15.05 -9.41 -8.26
C SER A 224 -15.86 -8.12 -8.51
N GLU A 225 -17.07 -8.01 -7.99
CA GLU A 225 -17.92 -6.81 -8.05
C GLU A 225 -17.90 -6.03 -6.74
N GLY A 226 -17.24 -6.57 -5.70
CA GLY A 226 -17.19 -6.00 -4.37
C GLY A 226 -18.38 -6.36 -3.48
N ASN A 227 -19.17 -7.39 -3.83
CA ASN A 227 -20.25 -7.89 -2.97
C ASN A 227 -19.69 -8.84 -1.91
N ASP A 228 -20.31 -8.84 -0.72
CA ASP A 228 -19.90 -9.69 0.37
C ASP A 228 -20.12 -11.16 0.03
N MET A 229 -19.12 -12.00 0.22
CA MET A 229 -19.21 -13.44 0.06
C MET A 229 -19.28 -14.17 1.38
N TRP A 230 -18.32 -13.91 2.26
CA TRP A 230 -18.24 -14.48 3.61
C TRP A 230 -17.32 -13.64 4.50
N GLU A 231 -17.44 -13.84 5.80
CA GLU A 231 -16.53 -13.34 6.80
C GLU A 231 -16.09 -14.47 7.75
N MET A 232 -14.90 -14.39 8.28
CA MET A 232 -14.33 -15.42 9.15
C MET A 232 -13.43 -14.83 10.20
N GLU A 233 -13.70 -15.16 11.47
CA GLU A 233 -12.75 -15.01 12.55
C GLU A 233 -11.81 -16.23 12.52
N ASN A 234 -10.52 -16.00 12.24
CA ASN A 234 -9.59 -17.10 12.12
C ASN A 234 -8.69 -17.23 13.33
N GLU A 235 -8.37 -18.47 13.72
CA GLU A 235 -7.47 -18.78 14.84
C GLU A 235 -5.98 -18.49 14.51
N LEU A 236 -5.66 -18.22 13.24
CA LEU A 236 -4.29 -18.08 12.76
C LEU A 236 -3.70 -16.69 13.01
N ASN A 237 -4.51 -15.73 13.47
CA ASN A 237 -4.10 -14.36 13.79
C ASN A 237 -3.18 -13.73 12.74
N GLY A 238 -3.53 -13.87 11.45
CA GLY A 238 -2.74 -13.35 10.35
C GLY A 238 -3.25 -12.04 9.85
N ASN A 239 -2.34 -11.16 9.44
CA ASN A 239 -2.66 -9.90 8.78
C ASN A 239 -1.88 -9.70 7.46
N LEU A 240 -1.32 -10.77 6.89
CA LEU A 240 -0.55 -10.65 5.65
C LEU A 240 -1.45 -10.55 4.43
N LEU A 241 -2.44 -11.41 4.28
CA LEU A 241 -3.31 -11.56 3.10
C LEU A 241 -2.54 -11.57 1.76
N THR A 242 -1.36 -12.17 1.75
CA THR A 242 -0.53 -12.19 0.53
C THR A 242 -1.04 -13.26 -0.42
N PRO A 243 -1.38 -12.91 -1.69
CA PRO A 243 -1.75 -13.90 -2.69
C PRO A 243 -0.53 -14.76 -3.06
N VAL A 244 -0.75 -16.07 -3.16
CA VAL A 244 0.29 -17.03 -3.52
C VAL A 244 -0.25 -18.04 -4.52
N ASN A 245 0.30 -18.09 -5.73
CA ASN A 245 0.00 -19.13 -6.72
C ASN A 245 0.75 -20.43 -6.37
N TRP A 246 0.27 -21.12 -5.34
CA TRP A 246 0.95 -22.27 -4.75
C TRP A 246 1.00 -23.50 -5.65
N THR A 247 -0.09 -23.78 -6.34
CA THR A 247 -0.23 -24.96 -7.21
C THR A 247 0.29 -24.72 -8.62
N GLY A 248 0.45 -23.45 -9.02
CA GLY A 248 0.91 -23.08 -10.36
C GLY A 248 -0.14 -23.28 -11.47
N ASP A 249 -1.40 -23.49 -11.11
CA ASP A 249 -2.53 -23.75 -12.04
C ASP A 249 -3.40 -22.51 -12.28
N GLY A 250 -3.01 -21.37 -11.73
CA GLY A 250 -3.72 -20.10 -11.88
C GLY A 250 -4.66 -19.78 -10.72
N GLN A 251 -4.86 -20.69 -9.76
CA GLN A 251 -5.51 -20.38 -8.50
C GLN A 251 -4.54 -19.73 -7.54
N ASP A 252 -4.97 -18.64 -6.91
CA ASP A 252 -4.25 -18.01 -5.81
C ASP A 252 -4.82 -18.46 -4.47
N PHE A 253 -3.94 -18.57 -3.47
CA PHE A 253 -4.27 -18.85 -2.08
C PHE A 253 -3.87 -17.66 -1.22
N ILE A 254 -4.50 -17.52 -0.07
CA ILE A 254 -4.19 -16.43 0.86
C ILE A 254 -3.21 -16.92 1.90
N LEU A 255 -1.97 -16.38 1.90
CA LEU A 255 -1.04 -16.54 3.00
C LEU A 255 -1.45 -15.60 4.13
N LEU A 256 -1.88 -16.18 5.27
CA LEU A 256 -2.37 -15.41 6.42
C LEU A 256 -1.26 -14.96 7.35
N ASN A 257 -0.30 -15.85 7.63
CA ASN A 257 0.73 -15.60 8.61
C ASN A 257 1.98 -16.42 8.25
N ALA A 258 3.15 -15.84 8.43
CA ALA A 258 4.44 -16.50 8.25
C ALA A 258 4.94 -17.20 9.55
N ASP A 259 4.21 -17.10 10.68
CA ASP A 259 4.55 -17.83 11.90
C ASP A 259 4.36 -19.33 11.67
N VAL A 260 5.41 -20.11 11.86
CA VAL A 260 5.42 -21.57 11.66
C VAL A 260 4.42 -22.33 12.55
N LYS A 261 4.07 -21.79 13.72
CA LYS A 261 3.11 -22.43 14.64
C LYS A 261 1.65 -22.16 14.27
N ARG A 262 1.40 -20.98 13.68
CA ARG A 262 0.06 -20.46 13.38
C ARG A 262 -0.13 -20.10 11.92
N GLY A 263 0.93 -20.26 11.13
CA GLY A 263 0.94 -19.92 9.72
C GLY A 263 0.23 -20.94 8.87
N GLY A 264 -0.13 -20.50 7.69
CA GLY A 264 -0.77 -21.35 6.70
C GLY A 264 -1.39 -20.54 5.58
N MET A 265 -2.01 -21.26 4.68
CA MET A 265 -2.75 -20.68 3.57
C MET A 265 -4.18 -21.18 3.56
N ILE A 266 -5.11 -20.32 3.17
CA ILE A 266 -6.51 -20.65 2.93
C ILE A 266 -6.84 -20.45 1.45
N ASP A 267 -7.86 -21.17 0.96
CA ASP A 267 -8.43 -20.94 -0.36
C ASP A 267 -9.51 -19.83 -0.35
N GLY A 268 -10.11 -19.55 -1.51
CA GLY A 268 -11.18 -18.58 -1.67
C GLY A 268 -12.50 -18.94 -0.96
N ASN A 269 -12.62 -20.14 -0.37
CA ASN A 269 -13.75 -20.55 0.46
C ASN A 269 -13.43 -20.48 1.97
N GLY A 270 -12.24 -19.96 2.34
CA GLY A 270 -11.80 -19.87 3.73
C GLY A 270 -11.30 -21.20 4.29
N ILE A 271 -11.08 -22.22 3.48
CA ILE A 271 -10.61 -23.52 3.93
C ILE A 271 -9.07 -23.50 4.01
N GLN A 272 -8.52 -23.91 5.17
CA GLN A 272 -7.08 -24.05 5.31
C GLN A 272 -6.57 -25.22 4.45
N VAL A 273 -5.80 -24.91 3.41
CA VAL A 273 -5.24 -25.87 2.47
C VAL A 273 -3.77 -26.21 2.75
N VAL A 274 -3.05 -25.30 3.39
CA VAL A 274 -1.68 -25.54 3.84
C VAL A 274 -1.56 -25.13 5.31
N LYS A 275 -1.01 -26.02 6.10
CA LYS A 275 -0.56 -25.75 7.49
C LYS A 275 0.96 -25.85 7.49
N PHE A 276 1.64 -24.85 8.03
CA PHE A 276 3.08 -24.90 8.18
C PHE A 276 3.47 -25.88 9.29
N PRO A 277 4.58 -26.62 9.14
CA PRO A 277 5.04 -27.54 10.15
C PRO A 277 5.49 -26.79 11.41
N ASP A 278 5.14 -27.35 12.58
CA ASP A 278 5.60 -26.84 13.89
C ASP A 278 6.93 -27.53 14.25
N ASP A 279 7.97 -27.27 13.47
CA ASP A 279 9.26 -27.96 13.54
C ASP A 279 10.45 -27.04 13.84
N GLY A 280 10.16 -25.78 14.21
CA GLY A 280 11.20 -24.75 14.36
C GLY A 280 11.30 -24.10 15.74
#